data_a4fb134fafaac92217df8ebad5ccd538
#
_entry.id   a4fb134fafaac92217df8ebad5ccd538
#
_cell.length_a   1.000
_cell.length_b   1.000
_cell.length_c   1.000
_cell.angle_alpha   90.00
_cell.angle_beta   90.00
_cell.angle_gamma   90.00
#
_symmetry.space_group_name_H-M   'P 1'
#
loop_
_entity.id
_entity.type
_entity.pdbx_description
1 polymer ?
#
loop_
_entity_poly.entity_id
_entity_poly.type
_entity_poly.pdbx_seq_one_letter_code
_entity_poly.pdbx_strand_id
1 'polypeptide(L)'
;MMECFSKITSANAAFVVRVYVVEPQPGTAFNVGANSFGHVAISLSKTSGSTTITQTVGFYPTGSGLDRLSSKSQILDNGDIEYGIGATYYVTGESFQKVINYVANPPANYHFTDFNCSAFVYGAGQAGSVPIPDPTAVIGLGFGKTPAGMASALRDQKAKNPNLDINEGGGRIPGSNGPCKIE
;
A
#
# COMPACT_ATOMS: atom_id res chain seq x y z
N MET A 1 11.45 -12.05 4.07
CA MET A 1 10.52 -10.97 4.42
C MET A 1 9.15 -11.51 4.85
N MET A 2 8.48 -12.35 4.07
CA MET A 2 7.10 -12.79 4.38
C MET A 2 6.98 -14.05 5.25
N GLU A 3 8.09 -14.66 5.66
CA GLU A 3 8.11 -15.86 6.53
C GLU A 3 7.62 -15.58 7.96
N CYS A 4 7.61 -14.31 8.36
CA CYS A 4 7.17 -13.91 9.70
C CYS A 4 5.73 -14.36 10.02
N PHE A 5 4.83 -14.40 9.03
CA PHE A 5 3.45 -14.81 9.21
C PHE A 5 3.27 -16.30 9.51
N SER A 6 4.27 -17.14 9.20
CA SER A 6 4.26 -18.56 9.53
C SER A 6 4.30 -18.84 11.05
N LYS A 7 4.70 -17.85 11.85
CA LYS A 7 4.70 -17.93 13.30
C LYS A 7 3.30 -18.03 13.93
N ILE A 8 2.25 -17.61 13.20
CA ILE A 8 0.86 -17.84 13.59
C ILE A 8 0.35 -19.04 12.77
N THR A 9 0.15 -20.17 13.44
CA THR A 9 -0.28 -21.45 12.80
C THR A 9 -1.78 -21.72 12.95
N SER A 10 -2.53 -20.87 13.67
CA SER A 10 -3.95 -21.07 13.94
C SER A 10 -4.79 -21.10 12.65
N ALA A 11 -5.65 -22.10 12.53
CA ALA A 11 -6.62 -22.21 11.44
C ALA A 11 -7.69 -21.09 11.47
N ASN A 12 -7.91 -20.50 12.64
CA ASN A 12 -8.89 -19.43 12.85
C ASN A 12 -8.24 -18.03 12.85
N ALA A 13 -7.08 -17.87 12.21
CA ALA A 13 -6.46 -16.58 12.11
C ALA A 13 -7.28 -15.63 11.24
N ALA A 14 -7.37 -14.36 11.66
CA ALA A 14 -7.91 -13.28 10.86
C ALA A 14 -6.80 -12.65 9.99
N PHE A 15 -7.16 -12.28 8.78
CA PHE A 15 -6.23 -11.72 7.80
C PHE A 15 -6.73 -10.36 7.33
N VAL A 16 -5.84 -9.38 7.35
CA VAL A 16 -6.16 -8.00 7.01
C VAL A 16 -5.11 -7.44 6.05
N VAL A 17 -5.58 -6.81 5.00
CA VAL A 17 -4.78 -5.98 4.09
C VAL A 17 -5.20 -4.53 4.30
N ARG A 18 -4.22 -3.62 4.49
CA ARG A 18 -4.49 -2.18 4.58
C ARG A 18 -3.70 -1.44 3.53
N VAL A 19 -4.30 -0.38 3.02
CA VAL A 19 -3.67 0.58 2.12
C VAL A 19 -3.59 1.91 2.84
N TYR A 20 -2.43 2.56 2.78
CA TYR A 20 -2.22 3.89 3.33
C TYR A 20 -1.72 4.82 2.23
N VAL A 21 -2.31 5.99 2.13
CA VAL A 21 -1.98 6.98 1.11
C VAL A 21 -1.47 8.26 1.77
N VAL A 22 -0.23 8.58 1.45
CA VAL A 22 0.36 9.89 1.70
C VAL A 22 0.08 10.74 0.47
N GLU A 23 -0.87 11.64 0.58
CA GLU A 23 -1.26 12.50 -0.54
C GLU A 23 -0.21 13.60 -0.77
N PRO A 24 0.16 13.90 -2.03
CA PRO A 24 1.08 15.00 -2.30
C PRO A 24 0.50 16.36 -1.88
N GLN A 25 -0.80 16.52 -2.02
CA GLN A 25 -1.57 17.67 -1.56
C GLN A 25 -2.94 17.19 -1.05
N PRO A 26 -3.11 17.05 0.27
CA PRO A 26 -4.29 16.43 0.87
C PRO A 26 -5.62 17.04 0.40
N GLY A 27 -6.58 16.19 0.08
CA GLY A 27 -7.91 16.58 -0.33
C GLY A 27 -8.02 17.16 -1.74
N THR A 28 -6.95 17.08 -2.54
CA THR A 28 -6.95 17.56 -3.94
C THR A 28 -6.64 16.42 -4.92
N ALA A 29 -6.88 16.67 -6.22
CA ALA A 29 -6.50 15.75 -7.30
C ALA A 29 -5.05 16.01 -7.82
N PHE A 30 -4.30 16.94 -7.21
CA PHE A 30 -2.96 17.26 -7.66
C PHE A 30 -1.97 16.12 -7.33
N ASN A 31 -1.21 15.72 -8.35
CA ASN A 31 -0.22 14.64 -8.24
C ASN A 31 1.15 15.11 -7.75
N VAL A 32 1.31 16.41 -7.51
CA VAL A 32 2.57 17.02 -7.05
C VAL A 32 2.26 18.01 -5.94
N GLY A 33 2.83 17.80 -4.77
CA GLY A 33 2.89 18.77 -3.67
C GLY A 33 4.18 19.58 -3.72
N ALA A 34 4.35 20.54 -2.82
CA ALA A 34 5.50 21.43 -2.77
C ALA A 34 6.86 20.68 -2.71
N ASN A 35 6.90 19.51 -2.06
CA ASN A 35 8.13 18.73 -1.86
C ASN A 35 7.93 17.21 -2.07
N SER A 36 6.80 16.77 -2.62
CA SER A 36 6.45 15.35 -2.67
C SER A 36 5.50 15.01 -3.80
N PHE A 37 5.70 13.82 -4.37
CA PHE A 37 4.73 13.16 -5.26
C PHE A 37 3.74 12.28 -4.49
N GLY A 38 3.82 12.27 -3.15
CA GLY A 38 3.07 11.37 -2.29
C GLY A 38 3.64 9.96 -2.28
N HIS A 39 2.93 9.06 -1.59
CA HIS A 39 3.31 7.66 -1.49
C HIS A 39 2.09 6.78 -1.21
N VAL A 40 2.17 5.49 -1.60
CA VAL A 40 1.20 4.47 -1.21
C VAL A 40 1.94 3.30 -0.59
N ALA A 41 1.52 2.93 0.61
CA ALA A 41 2.04 1.77 1.35
C ALA A 41 0.96 0.69 1.50
N ILE A 42 1.40 -0.56 1.63
CA ILE A 42 0.54 -1.70 1.95
C ILE A 42 0.97 -2.32 3.28
N SER A 43 0.00 -2.65 4.12
CA SER A 43 0.22 -3.34 5.38
C SER A 43 -0.55 -4.66 5.39
N LEU A 44 0.12 -5.72 5.79
CA LEU A 44 -0.40 -7.06 5.92
C LEU A 44 -0.41 -7.45 7.39
N SER A 45 -1.56 -7.89 7.91
CA SER A 45 -1.66 -8.33 9.31
C SER A 45 -2.32 -9.69 9.40
N LYS A 46 -1.76 -10.55 10.25
CA LYS A 46 -2.33 -11.85 10.63
C LYS A 46 -2.50 -11.88 12.14
N THR A 47 -3.72 -12.18 12.59
CA THR A 47 -4.09 -12.15 14.02
C THR A 47 -4.66 -13.49 14.46
N SER A 48 -4.24 -13.99 15.62
CA SER A 48 -4.85 -15.12 16.29
C SER A 48 -4.86 -14.88 17.80
N GLY A 49 -6.04 -14.87 18.40
CA GLY A 49 -6.21 -14.47 19.80
C GLY A 49 -5.69 -13.05 20.03
N SER A 50 -4.80 -12.88 21.00
CA SER A 50 -4.15 -11.60 21.32
C SER A 50 -2.88 -11.30 20.49
N THR A 51 -2.45 -12.24 19.65
CA THR A 51 -1.22 -12.10 18.88
C THR A 51 -1.51 -11.56 17.49
N THR A 52 -0.91 -10.43 17.13
CA THR A 52 -0.97 -9.86 15.79
C THR A 52 0.44 -9.67 15.25
N ILE A 53 0.69 -10.21 14.06
CA ILE A 53 1.91 -9.98 13.29
C ILE A 53 1.54 -9.06 12.13
N THR A 54 2.29 -7.98 11.97
CA THR A 54 2.08 -6.97 10.93
C THR A 54 3.38 -6.73 10.17
N GLN A 55 3.29 -6.66 8.86
CA GLN A 55 4.36 -6.16 7.99
C GLN A 55 3.81 -5.04 7.11
N THR A 56 4.43 -3.87 7.20
CA THR A 56 4.06 -2.69 6.43
C THR A 56 5.20 -2.29 5.52
N VAL A 57 4.95 -2.23 4.22
CA VAL A 57 5.98 -2.00 3.22
C VAL A 57 5.54 -1.00 2.16
N GLY A 58 6.52 -0.34 1.57
CA GLY A 58 6.36 0.48 0.38
C GLY A 58 7.35 0.09 -0.71
N PHE A 59 6.99 0.38 -1.94
CA PHE A 59 7.79 0.14 -3.13
C PHE A 59 8.47 1.43 -3.56
N TYR A 60 9.81 1.41 -3.64
CA TYR A 60 10.64 2.59 -3.83
C TYR A 60 11.67 2.43 -4.94
N PRO A 61 12.12 3.54 -5.57
CA PRO A 61 13.34 3.54 -6.37
C PRO A 61 14.58 3.44 -5.48
N THR A 62 15.66 2.83 -5.97
CA THR A 62 16.97 2.84 -5.32
C THR A 62 17.81 4.08 -5.68
N GLY A 63 17.44 4.80 -6.74
CA GLY A 63 18.14 5.99 -7.21
C GLY A 63 17.94 7.23 -6.33
N SER A 64 18.76 8.24 -6.56
CA SER A 64 18.66 9.57 -5.93
C SER A 64 18.48 10.65 -6.99
N GLY A 65 17.99 11.82 -6.61
CA GLY A 65 17.75 12.92 -7.55
C GLY A 65 16.85 12.50 -8.71
N LEU A 66 17.26 12.72 -9.95
CA LEU A 66 16.51 12.37 -11.17
C LEU A 66 16.43 10.86 -11.41
N ASP A 67 17.36 10.06 -10.88
CA ASP A 67 17.35 8.60 -10.99
C ASP A 67 16.15 7.98 -10.25
N ARG A 68 15.50 8.72 -9.36
CA ARG A 68 14.22 8.31 -8.74
C ARG A 68 13.09 8.15 -9.75
N LEU A 69 13.18 8.74 -10.91
CA LEU A 69 12.17 8.62 -11.94
C LEU A 69 12.21 7.26 -12.66
N SER A 70 13.41 6.65 -12.75
CA SER A 70 13.60 5.31 -13.31
C SER A 70 14.88 4.70 -12.76
N SER A 71 14.75 3.63 -11.96
CA SER A 71 15.88 2.90 -11.38
C SER A 71 15.47 1.49 -10.98
N LYS A 72 16.40 0.74 -10.38
CA LYS A 72 16.05 -0.49 -9.67
C LYS A 72 15.07 -0.18 -8.55
N SER A 73 14.25 -1.15 -8.21
CA SER A 73 13.29 -1.05 -7.11
C SER A 73 13.83 -1.64 -5.82
N GLN A 74 13.22 -1.24 -4.73
CA GLN A 74 13.42 -1.82 -3.39
C GLN A 74 12.12 -1.78 -2.59
N ILE A 75 11.99 -2.71 -1.65
CA ILE A 75 10.93 -2.72 -0.65
C ILE A 75 11.51 -2.24 0.67
N LEU A 76 10.88 -1.23 1.26
CA LEU A 76 11.28 -0.68 2.56
C LEU A 76 10.11 -0.76 3.55
N ASP A 77 10.43 -0.84 4.86
CA ASP A 77 9.43 -0.65 5.93
C ASP A 77 8.87 0.78 5.88
N ASN A 78 7.56 0.91 6.08
CA ASN A 78 6.86 2.19 6.01
C ASN A 78 6.22 2.60 7.35
N GLY A 79 6.71 2.10 8.47
CA GLY A 79 6.26 2.55 9.78
C GLY A 79 6.49 4.04 10.03
N ASP A 80 5.63 4.63 10.89
CA ASP A 80 5.70 6.01 11.39
C ASP A 80 5.55 7.15 10.37
N ILE A 81 5.19 6.84 9.13
CA ILE A 81 4.86 7.84 8.11
C ILE A 81 3.41 8.33 8.33
N GLU A 82 3.18 9.63 8.25
CA GLU A 82 1.84 10.21 8.29
C GLU A 82 1.12 9.96 6.96
N TYR A 83 -0.15 9.54 7.04
CA TYR A 83 -1.01 9.34 5.87
C TYR A 83 -2.30 10.19 6.00
N GLY A 84 -2.89 10.55 4.86
CA GLY A 84 -4.14 11.32 4.80
C GLY A 84 -5.38 10.43 4.70
N ILE A 85 -5.31 9.30 3.99
CA ILE A 85 -6.41 8.37 3.84
C ILE A 85 -5.91 6.93 3.87
N GLY A 86 -6.67 6.03 4.50
CA GLY A 86 -6.37 4.61 4.58
C GLY A 86 -7.61 3.74 4.41
N ALA A 87 -7.43 2.53 3.90
CA ALA A 87 -8.49 1.54 3.74
C ALA A 87 -8.10 0.19 4.34
N THR A 88 -9.05 -0.46 5.00
CA THR A 88 -8.89 -1.79 5.62
C THR A 88 -9.75 -2.82 4.88
N TYR A 89 -9.14 -3.92 4.48
CA TYR A 89 -9.80 -5.04 3.82
C TYR A 89 -9.60 -6.31 4.63
N TYR A 90 -10.71 -6.92 5.06
CA TYR A 90 -10.71 -8.25 5.68
C TYR A 90 -10.75 -9.29 4.58
N VAL A 91 -9.78 -10.20 4.56
CA VAL A 91 -9.58 -11.12 3.44
C VAL A 91 -9.51 -12.57 3.90
N THR A 92 -9.64 -13.50 2.96
CA THR A 92 -9.41 -14.93 3.24
C THR A 92 -7.92 -15.24 3.35
N GLY A 93 -7.55 -16.35 3.97
CA GLY A 93 -6.17 -16.81 4.02
C GLY A 93 -5.56 -17.04 2.63
N GLU A 94 -6.36 -17.49 1.66
CA GLU A 94 -5.93 -17.66 0.27
C GLU A 94 -5.61 -16.32 -0.40
N SER A 95 -6.52 -15.34 -0.30
CA SER A 95 -6.28 -13.97 -0.79
C SER A 95 -5.04 -13.35 -0.16
N PHE A 96 -4.91 -13.49 1.16
CA PHE A 96 -3.74 -13.00 1.90
C PHE A 96 -2.44 -13.61 1.41
N GLN A 97 -2.41 -14.94 1.16
CA GLN A 97 -1.23 -15.62 0.65
C GLN A 97 -0.85 -15.15 -0.77
N LYS A 98 -1.83 -14.89 -1.63
CA LYS A 98 -1.59 -14.34 -2.97
C LYS A 98 -0.99 -12.93 -2.90
N VAL A 99 -1.49 -12.08 -1.99
CA VAL A 99 -0.90 -10.75 -1.74
C VAL A 99 0.54 -10.88 -1.24
N ILE A 100 0.80 -11.76 -0.25
CA ILE A 100 2.15 -12.04 0.24
C ILE A 100 3.09 -12.43 -0.90
N ASN A 101 2.67 -13.37 -1.75
CA ASN A 101 3.49 -13.85 -2.85
C ASN A 101 3.85 -12.72 -3.84
N TYR A 102 2.91 -11.83 -4.12
CA TYR A 102 3.15 -10.68 -4.97
C TYR A 102 4.13 -9.69 -4.33
N VAL A 103 3.91 -9.34 -3.07
CA VAL A 103 4.75 -8.37 -2.33
C VAL A 103 6.18 -8.91 -2.11
N ALA A 104 6.33 -10.22 -1.92
CA ALA A 104 7.63 -10.88 -1.75
C ALA A 104 8.45 -10.96 -3.06
N ASN A 105 7.80 -10.83 -4.21
CA ASN A 105 8.42 -10.90 -5.54
C ASN A 105 8.15 -9.60 -6.32
N PRO A 106 8.65 -8.45 -5.85
CA PRO A 106 8.38 -7.17 -6.48
C PRO A 106 9.04 -7.08 -7.85
N PRO A 107 8.48 -6.32 -8.78
CA PRO A 107 9.16 -5.99 -10.04
C PRO A 107 10.54 -5.39 -9.80
N ALA A 108 11.51 -5.77 -10.62
CA ALA A 108 12.92 -5.39 -10.43
C ALA A 108 13.20 -3.90 -10.65
N ASN A 109 12.31 -3.19 -11.34
CA ASN A 109 12.48 -1.80 -11.70
C ASN A 109 11.31 -0.95 -11.20
N TYR A 110 11.65 0.24 -10.76
CA TYR A 110 10.72 1.32 -10.46
C TYR A 110 10.69 2.29 -11.65
N HIS A 111 9.52 2.72 -12.06
CA HIS A 111 9.33 3.76 -13.05
C HIS A 111 8.20 4.69 -12.63
N PHE A 112 8.51 5.97 -12.52
CA PHE A 112 7.59 6.96 -11.93
C PHE A 112 6.21 7.00 -12.60
N THR A 113 6.13 6.88 -13.90
CA THR A 113 4.88 6.91 -14.67
C THR A 113 4.27 5.54 -14.90
N ASP A 114 5.09 4.50 -15.11
CA ASP A 114 4.63 3.21 -15.60
C ASP A 114 4.39 2.22 -14.44
N PHE A 115 5.36 2.12 -13.51
CA PHE A 115 5.26 1.20 -12.39
C PHE A 115 5.89 1.77 -11.11
N ASN A 116 5.08 2.37 -10.27
CA ASN A 116 5.47 3.05 -9.03
C ASN A 116 4.77 2.42 -7.80
N CYS A 117 4.85 3.08 -6.64
CA CYS A 117 4.25 2.62 -5.39
C CYS A 117 2.73 2.39 -5.51
N SER A 118 2.00 3.25 -6.24
CA SER A 118 0.55 3.11 -6.43
C SER A 118 0.21 1.92 -7.32
N ALA A 119 0.97 1.72 -8.41
CA ALA A 119 0.84 0.57 -9.30
C ALA A 119 1.15 -0.75 -8.56
N PHE A 120 2.18 -0.74 -7.70
CA PHE A 120 2.56 -1.89 -6.89
C PHE A 120 1.44 -2.31 -5.92
N VAL A 121 0.87 -1.37 -5.16
CA VAL A 121 -0.21 -1.67 -4.20
C VAL A 121 -1.48 -2.10 -4.92
N TYR A 122 -1.82 -1.47 -6.04
CA TYR A 122 -2.94 -1.89 -6.88
C TYR A 122 -2.73 -3.32 -7.41
N GLY A 123 -1.54 -3.63 -7.93
CA GLY A 123 -1.18 -4.97 -8.39
C GLY A 123 -1.26 -6.04 -7.30
N ALA A 124 -0.86 -5.71 -6.08
CA ALA A 124 -1.02 -6.59 -4.91
C ALA A 124 -2.50 -6.90 -4.64
N GLY A 125 -3.37 -5.89 -4.74
CA GLY A 125 -4.81 -6.05 -4.65
C GLY A 125 -5.36 -6.99 -5.73
N GLN A 126 -4.97 -6.78 -6.99
CA GLN A 126 -5.39 -7.64 -8.10
C GLN A 126 -4.95 -9.10 -7.89
N ALA A 127 -3.71 -9.33 -7.48
CA ALA A 127 -3.18 -10.67 -7.23
C ALA A 127 -3.99 -11.43 -6.16
N GLY A 128 -4.41 -10.74 -5.09
CA GLY A 128 -5.20 -11.31 -3.99
C GLY A 128 -6.71 -11.21 -4.17
N SER A 129 -7.21 -10.66 -5.27
CA SER A 129 -8.64 -10.32 -5.44
C SER A 129 -9.18 -9.43 -4.29
N VAL A 130 -8.32 -8.54 -3.78
CA VAL A 130 -8.69 -7.52 -2.80
C VAL A 130 -9.23 -6.30 -3.56
N PRO A 131 -10.39 -5.72 -3.21
CA PRO A 131 -11.03 -4.66 -3.99
C PRO A 131 -10.37 -3.28 -3.80
N ILE A 132 -9.03 -3.24 -3.90
CA ILE A 132 -8.27 -1.99 -3.94
C ILE A 132 -8.61 -1.28 -5.26
N PRO A 133 -9.07 -0.02 -5.24
CA PRO A 133 -9.50 0.66 -6.45
C PRO A 133 -8.33 1.00 -7.37
N ASP A 134 -8.64 1.16 -8.66
CA ASP A 134 -7.64 1.59 -9.65
C ASP A 134 -7.22 3.05 -9.37
N PRO A 135 -5.92 3.31 -9.09
CA PRO A 135 -5.42 4.63 -8.77
C PRO A 135 -5.06 5.48 -10.01
N THR A 136 -5.60 5.14 -11.18
CA THR A 136 -5.31 5.88 -12.41
C THR A 136 -5.83 7.31 -12.34
N ALA A 137 -4.96 8.26 -12.62
CA ALA A 137 -5.27 9.69 -12.67
C ALA A 137 -4.58 10.36 -13.86
N VAL A 138 -5.02 11.58 -14.17
CA VAL A 138 -4.40 12.40 -15.22
C VAL A 138 -3.04 12.92 -14.72
N ILE A 139 -1.98 12.71 -15.51
CA ILE A 139 -0.64 13.25 -15.29
C ILE A 139 -0.17 13.97 -16.55
N GLY A 140 -0.09 15.30 -16.49
CA GLY A 140 0.24 16.10 -17.67
C GLY A 140 -0.73 15.83 -18.83
N LEU A 141 -0.22 15.33 -19.96
CA LEU A 141 -1.04 14.99 -21.15
C LEU A 141 -1.44 13.50 -21.22
N GLY A 142 -1.20 12.71 -20.17
CA GLY A 142 -1.46 11.28 -20.15
C GLY A 142 -2.15 10.81 -18.88
N PHE A 143 -2.09 9.50 -18.66
CA PHE A 143 -2.63 8.84 -17.48
C PHE A 143 -1.54 8.01 -16.80
N GLY A 144 -1.65 7.88 -15.48
CA GLY A 144 -0.76 7.03 -14.69
C GLY A 144 -1.36 6.69 -13.34
N LYS A 145 -0.79 5.71 -12.66
CA LYS A 145 -1.18 5.35 -11.31
C LYS A 145 -0.48 6.27 -10.33
N THR A 146 -1.26 6.95 -9.48
CA THR A 146 -0.70 7.99 -8.59
C THR A 146 -1.25 7.88 -7.18
N PRO A 147 -0.52 8.40 -6.16
CA PRO A 147 -1.06 8.50 -4.80
C PRO A 147 -2.34 9.34 -4.71
N ALA A 148 -2.41 10.48 -5.40
CA ALA A 148 -3.62 11.31 -5.47
C ALA A 148 -4.78 10.55 -6.12
N GLY A 149 -4.52 9.77 -7.18
CA GLY A 149 -5.51 8.90 -7.82
C GLY A 149 -6.01 7.82 -6.87
N MET A 150 -5.12 7.20 -6.07
CA MET A 150 -5.50 6.21 -5.05
C MET A 150 -6.40 6.85 -3.99
N ALA A 151 -6.04 8.02 -3.48
CA ALA A 151 -6.84 8.74 -2.50
C ALA A 151 -8.22 9.09 -3.02
N SER A 152 -8.31 9.63 -4.24
CA SER A 152 -9.58 9.94 -4.90
C SER A 152 -10.45 8.69 -5.07
N ALA A 153 -9.88 7.60 -5.58
CA ALA A 153 -10.59 6.35 -5.79
C ALA A 153 -11.09 5.70 -4.49
N LEU A 154 -10.35 5.83 -3.39
CA LEU A 154 -10.81 5.39 -2.05
C LEU A 154 -11.98 6.25 -1.55
N ARG A 155 -11.94 7.58 -1.73
CA ARG A 155 -13.06 8.47 -1.40
C ARG A 155 -14.30 8.12 -2.21
N ASP A 156 -14.16 7.85 -3.50
CA ASP A 156 -15.25 7.42 -4.36
C ASP A 156 -15.86 6.08 -3.91
N GLN A 157 -15.02 5.13 -3.48
CA GLN A 157 -15.50 3.88 -2.89
C GLN A 157 -16.30 4.14 -1.61
N LYS A 158 -15.79 5.00 -0.71
CA LYS A 158 -16.46 5.37 0.54
C LYS A 158 -17.79 6.06 0.29
N ALA A 159 -17.86 6.98 -0.67
CA ALA A 159 -19.09 7.67 -1.05
C ALA A 159 -20.15 6.70 -1.59
N LYS A 160 -19.74 5.70 -2.39
CA LYS A 160 -20.65 4.66 -2.94
C LYS A 160 -21.09 3.65 -1.89
N ASN A 161 -20.22 3.34 -0.92
CA ASN A 161 -20.51 2.41 0.17
C ASN A 161 -19.92 2.94 1.50
N PRO A 162 -20.69 3.70 2.29
CA PRO A 162 -20.24 4.28 3.56
C PRO A 162 -19.81 3.26 4.62
N ASN A 163 -20.21 1.99 4.46
CA ASN A 163 -19.85 0.91 5.40
C ASN A 163 -18.43 0.37 5.19
N LEU A 164 -17.74 0.77 4.13
CA LEU A 164 -16.34 0.39 3.94
C LEU A 164 -15.46 1.01 5.04
N ASP A 165 -14.53 0.21 5.55
CA ASP A 165 -13.54 0.63 6.54
C ASP A 165 -12.46 1.49 5.87
N ILE A 166 -12.84 2.73 5.52
CA ILE A 166 -11.99 3.75 4.93
C ILE A 166 -11.93 4.94 5.89
N ASN A 167 -10.73 5.24 6.37
CA ASN A 167 -10.42 6.35 7.26
C ASN A 167 -9.89 7.54 6.46
N GLU A 168 -10.65 8.63 6.44
CA GLU A 168 -10.28 9.90 5.81
C GLU A 168 -9.68 10.92 6.81
N GLY A 169 -9.63 10.56 8.09
CA GLY A 169 -9.05 11.40 9.14
C GLY A 169 -7.53 11.28 9.26
N GLY A 170 -6.91 10.45 8.43
CA GLY A 170 -5.47 10.24 8.46
C GLY A 170 -4.96 9.54 9.73
N GLY A 171 -3.65 9.59 9.93
CA GLY A 171 -2.97 9.00 11.07
C GLY A 171 -1.51 8.68 10.79
N ARG A 172 -0.93 7.81 11.61
CA ARG A 172 0.41 7.24 11.40
C ARG A 172 0.33 5.80 10.96
N ILE A 173 1.11 5.45 9.96
CA ILE A 173 1.21 4.08 9.44
C ILE A 173 1.86 3.21 10.52
N PRO A 174 1.24 2.09 10.94
CA PRO A 174 1.88 1.17 11.87
C PRO A 174 3.07 0.49 11.21
N GLY A 175 4.20 0.48 11.87
CA GLY A 175 5.40 -0.23 11.42
C GLY A 175 5.25 -1.73 11.48
N SER A 176 6.16 -2.44 10.81
CA SER A 176 6.29 -3.89 10.95
C SER A 176 6.63 -4.24 12.41
N ASN A 177 6.08 -5.35 12.89
CA ASN A 177 6.29 -5.79 14.27
C ASN A 177 6.75 -7.24 14.36
N GLY A 178 7.27 -7.60 15.54
CA GLY A 178 7.70 -8.95 15.84
C GLY A 178 8.73 -9.47 14.82
N PRO A 179 8.56 -10.71 14.33
CA PRO A 179 9.50 -11.31 13.39
C PRO A 179 9.47 -10.69 11.99
N CYS A 180 8.56 -9.74 11.74
CA CYS A 180 8.47 -9.00 10.46
C CYS A 180 9.33 -7.73 10.45
N LYS A 181 9.83 -7.28 11.60
CA LYS A 181 10.64 -6.07 11.67
C LYS A 181 11.93 -6.27 10.86
N ILE A 182 12.17 -5.37 9.92
CA ILE A 182 13.40 -5.31 9.14
C ILE A 182 14.35 -4.41 9.93
N GLU A 183 15.53 -4.93 10.31
CA GLU A 183 16.58 -4.17 10.97
C GLU A 183 17.34 -3.29 9.97
#